data_74e9ffcf52efde387f669053f9b09a43
#
_entry.id   74e9ffcf52efde387f669053f9b09a43
#
_cell.length_a   1.000
_cell.length_b   1.000
_cell.length_c   1.000
_cell.angle_alpha   90.00
_cell.angle_beta   90.00
_cell.angle_gamma   90.00
#
_symmetry.space_group_name_H-M   'P 1'
#
loop_
_entity.id
_entity.type
_entity.pdbx_description
1 polymer ?
#
loop_
_entity_poly.entity_id
_entity_poly.type
_entity_poly.pdbx_seq_one_letter_code
_entity_poly.pdbx_strand_id
1 'polypeptide(L)'
;MDLKGKESRSMEKTGLSRRRFLGLALAGGAVASFGAGFLERFGERGTEEVRYSPYALVIDTTKCTGCRACIEGCNLRNSLPEGQSYTDVLDRGDEHAPWFLPVQCQHCADPPCAAVCPTGATYKHESGVVLINEKLCVGCKYCMVACPYQARIFDEERGVADKCWLCLEWVLKGDLPACVEACIPGARIFGRTDDPDSEVGKLIASGRAKPLHPEFNTHPAVLSYIITEG
;
A
#
# COMPACT_ATOMS: atom_id res chain seq x y z
N MET A 1 6.67 -66.56 29.77
CA MET A 1 5.66 -66.07 30.69
C MET A 1 5.22 -64.72 30.17
N ASP A 2 4.26 -64.78 29.36
CA ASP A 2 2.88 -64.31 29.35
C ASP A 2 2.66 -63.06 30.20
N LEU A 3 2.16 -62.02 29.58
CA LEU A 3 0.77 -61.72 29.69
C LEU A 3 0.31 -60.53 28.81
N LYS A 4 -0.67 -60.85 28.02
CA LYS A 4 -1.58 -59.96 27.28
C LYS A 4 -2.46 -59.16 28.23
N GLY A 5 -2.84 -57.97 27.81
CA GLY A 5 -3.90 -57.17 28.44
C GLY A 5 -4.09 -55.84 27.70
N LYS A 6 -4.51 -55.90 26.43
CA LYS A 6 -5.03 -54.72 25.72
C LYS A 6 -6.55 -54.63 25.95
N GLU A 7 -6.99 -53.68 26.75
CA GLU A 7 -8.34 -53.14 26.68
C GLU A 7 -8.41 -51.95 25.75
N SER A 8 -9.05 -52.20 24.61
CA SER A 8 -9.42 -51.20 23.65
C SER A 8 -10.69 -50.46 24.13
N ARG A 9 -10.56 -49.23 24.63
CA ARG A 9 -11.71 -48.32 24.79
C ARG A 9 -12.07 -47.78 23.40
N SER A 10 -13.20 -48.25 22.88
CA SER A 10 -13.85 -47.67 21.73
C SER A 10 -14.37 -46.27 22.08
N MET A 11 -13.81 -45.25 21.47
CA MET A 11 -14.40 -43.92 21.48
C MET A 11 -15.58 -43.90 20.53
N GLU A 12 -16.76 -43.90 21.14
CA GLU A 12 -18.05 -43.73 20.49
C GLU A 12 -18.12 -42.28 19.94
N LYS A 13 -18.05 -42.16 18.61
CA LYS A 13 -18.24 -40.89 17.93
C LYS A 13 -19.71 -40.50 17.97
N THR A 14 -20.12 -39.70 18.93
CA THR A 14 -21.42 -39.02 18.92
C THR A 14 -21.41 -37.89 17.90
N GLY A 15 -21.55 -38.27 16.63
CA GLY A 15 -21.76 -37.30 15.56
C GLY A 15 -23.19 -36.74 15.61
N LEU A 16 -23.33 -35.46 15.96
CA LEU A 16 -24.60 -34.77 15.76
C LEU A 16 -24.92 -34.75 14.26
N SER A 17 -26.06 -35.38 13.88
CA SER A 17 -26.47 -35.38 12.49
C SER A 17 -26.88 -33.95 12.07
N ARG A 18 -26.62 -33.58 10.80
CA ARG A 18 -26.99 -32.25 10.25
C ARG A 18 -28.46 -31.89 10.45
N ARG A 19 -29.36 -32.90 10.54
CA ARG A 19 -30.79 -32.70 10.83
C ARG A 19 -31.05 -32.28 12.28
N ARG A 20 -30.29 -32.78 13.26
CA ARG A 20 -30.41 -32.38 14.66
C ARG A 20 -29.86 -30.97 14.89
N PHE A 21 -28.79 -30.57 14.16
CA PHE A 21 -28.24 -29.23 14.24
C PHE A 21 -29.24 -28.19 13.72
N LEU A 22 -29.91 -28.45 12.59
CA LEU A 22 -30.96 -27.56 12.04
C LEU A 22 -32.21 -27.51 12.90
N GLY A 23 -32.57 -28.59 13.60
CA GLY A 23 -33.73 -28.62 14.51
C GLY A 23 -33.56 -27.84 15.81
N LEU A 24 -32.30 -27.73 16.32
CA LEU A 24 -32.01 -26.91 17.50
C LEU A 24 -31.98 -25.39 17.16
N ALA A 25 -31.66 -25.04 15.91
CA ALA A 25 -31.64 -23.63 15.45
C ALA A 25 -33.05 -23.03 15.33
N LEU A 26 -34.12 -23.86 15.22
CA LEU A 26 -35.51 -23.42 15.07
C LEU A 26 -36.28 -23.35 16.38
N ALA A 27 -35.77 -23.93 17.48
CA ALA A 27 -36.47 -24.02 18.78
C ALA A 27 -36.03 -22.95 19.80
N GLY A 28 -35.08 -22.09 19.50
CA GLY A 28 -34.55 -21.11 20.45
C GLY A 28 -34.81 -19.67 20.03
N GLY A 29 -35.96 -19.12 20.44
CA GLY A 29 -36.28 -17.69 20.33
C GLY A 29 -35.34 -16.73 21.09
N ALA A 30 -34.15 -17.20 21.52
CA ALA A 30 -33.13 -16.42 22.21
C ALA A 30 -31.99 -15.97 21.30
N VAL A 31 -31.96 -16.35 20.01
CA VAL A 31 -30.89 -16.01 19.08
C VAL A 31 -31.12 -14.65 18.41
N ALA A 32 -32.32 -14.10 18.46
CA ALA A 32 -32.64 -12.82 17.83
C ALA A 32 -31.96 -11.62 18.51
N SER A 33 -31.66 -11.69 19.81
CA SER A 33 -31.03 -10.56 20.53
C SER A 33 -29.51 -10.55 20.43
N PHE A 34 -28.86 -11.69 20.16
CA PHE A 34 -27.41 -11.75 19.96
C PHE A 34 -26.99 -11.47 18.50
N GLY A 35 -27.89 -11.79 17.55
CA GLY A 35 -27.61 -11.59 16.12
C GLY A 35 -27.63 -10.12 15.69
N ALA A 36 -28.53 -9.32 16.27
CA ALA A 36 -28.64 -7.89 15.93
C ALA A 36 -27.38 -7.12 16.32
N GLY A 37 -26.89 -7.27 17.54
CA GLY A 37 -25.68 -6.59 18.01
C GLY A 37 -24.39 -7.10 17.34
N PHE A 38 -24.38 -8.34 16.82
CA PHE A 38 -23.24 -8.87 16.08
C PHE A 38 -23.22 -8.34 14.64
N LEU A 39 -24.36 -8.22 13.99
CA LEU A 39 -24.48 -7.65 12.64
C LEU A 39 -24.26 -6.13 12.63
N GLU A 40 -24.70 -5.40 13.65
CA GLU A 40 -24.40 -3.97 13.81
C GLU A 40 -22.89 -3.72 13.95
N ARG A 41 -22.16 -4.62 14.62
CA ARG A 41 -20.70 -4.50 14.77
C ARG A 41 -19.90 -4.77 13.49
N PHE A 42 -20.49 -5.45 12.50
CA PHE A 42 -19.89 -5.65 11.17
C PHE A 42 -20.50 -4.74 10.10
N GLY A 43 -21.62 -4.06 10.39
CA GLY A 43 -22.32 -3.17 9.46
C GLY A 43 -21.77 -1.74 9.40
N GLU A 44 -21.12 -1.28 10.44
CA GLU A 44 -20.47 0.04 10.48
C GLU A 44 -18.98 -0.06 10.14
N ARG A 45 -18.63 -0.57 8.97
CA ARG A 45 -17.56 0.12 8.27
C ARG A 45 -18.17 1.44 7.82
N GLY A 46 -18.08 2.44 8.71
CA GLY A 46 -18.37 3.80 8.35
C GLY A 46 -17.70 4.07 7.02
N THR A 47 -18.34 4.79 6.15
CA THR A 47 -17.73 5.38 4.95
C THR A 47 -16.58 6.23 5.48
N GLU A 48 -15.43 5.58 5.70
CA GLU A 48 -14.20 6.25 6.08
C GLU A 48 -13.92 7.18 4.90
N GLU A 49 -14.10 8.46 5.15
CA GLU A 49 -13.93 9.49 4.15
C GLU A 49 -12.55 9.28 3.54
N VAL A 50 -12.49 9.01 2.25
CA VAL A 50 -11.24 8.67 1.56
C VAL A 50 -10.28 9.82 1.76
N ARG A 51 -9.32 9.66 2.68
CA ARG A 51 -8.37 10.71 3.03
C ARG A 51 -7.30 10.81 1.95
N TYR A 52 -7.44 11.78 1.09
CA TYR A 52 -6.39 12.18 0.18
C TYR A 52 -5.28 12.92 0.94
N SER A 53 -4.05 12.75 0.50
CA SER A 53 -2.93 13.53 1.02
C SER A 53 -3.01 14.98 0.55
N PRO A 54 -2.67 15.97 1.39
CA PRO A 54 -2.48 17.34 0.92
C PRO A 54 -1.21 17.49 0.06
N TYR A 55 -0.36 16.46 0.03
CA TYR A 55 0.84 16.45 -0.80
C TYR A 55 0.62 15.65 -2.07
N ALA A 56 1.19 16.12 -3.17
CA ALA A 56 1.27 15.33 -4.40
C ALA A 56 2.64 15.46 -5.07
N LEU A 57 2.99 14.40 -5.77
CA LEU A 57 4.16 14.29 -6.62
C LEU A 57 3.68 13.97 -8.04
N VAL A 58 3.84 14.91 -8.95
CA VAL A 58 3.57 14.70 -10.38
C VAL A 58 4.86 14.28 -11.06
N ILE A 59 4.77 13.23 -11.86
CA ILE A 59 5.88 12.75 -12.70
C ILE A 59 5.53 13.03 -14.16
N ASP A 60 6.28 13.95 -14.76
CA ASP A 60 6.18 14.29 -16.18
C ASP A 60 7.14 13.41 -16.98
N THR A 61 6.59 12.35 -17.57
CA THR A 61 7.40 11.39 -18.33
C THR A 61 7.98 11.98 -19.61
N THR A 62 7.39 13.09 -20.08
CA THR A 62 7.91 13.78 -21.29
C THR A 62 9.27 14.46 -21.03
N LYS A 63 9.55 14.77 -19.77
CA LYS A 63 10.83 15.37 -19.36
C LYS A 63 11.81 14.33 -18.83
N CYS A 64 11.37 13.12 -18.53
CA CYS A 64 12.22 12.09 -17.96
C CYS A 64 13.24 11.57 -18.98
N THR A 65 14.51 11.69 -18.69
CA THR A 65 15.61 11.24 -19.56
C THR A 65 16.17 9.87 -19.17
N GLY A 66 15.58 9.20 -18.17
CA GLY A 66 16.08 7.91 -17.69
C GLY A 66 17.40 7.98 -16.92
N CYS A 67 17.87 9.17 -16.52
CA CYS A 67 19.20 9.37 -15.90
C CYS A 67 19.37 8.71 -14.52
N ARG A 68 18.28 8.26 -13.88
CA ARG A 68 18.27 7.56 -12.58
C ARG A 68 18.79 8.35 -11.37
N ALA A 69 19.13 9.64 -11.51
CA ALA A 69 19.57 10.47 -10.39
C ALA A 69 18.58 10.50 -9.21
N CYS A 70 17.27 10.35 -9.50
CA CYS A 70 16.24 10.23 -8.47
C CYS A 70 16.38 8.94 -7.63
N ILE A 71 16.93 7.86 -8.18
CA ILE A 71 17.23 6.62 -7.45
C ILE A 71 18.40 6.88 -6.51
N GLU A 72 19.50 7.42 -7.02
CA GLU A 72 20.70 7.71 -6.24
C GLU A 72 20.41 8.67 -5.08
N GLY A 73 19.71 9.79 -5.35
CA GLY A 73 19.31 10.74 -4.31
C GLY A 73 18.40 10.15 -3.26
N CYS A 74 17.47 9.26 -3.65
CA CYS A 74 16.61 8.55 -2.72
C CYS A 74 17.40 7.57 -1.85
N ASN A 75 18.27 6.77 -2.46
CA ASN A 75 19.06 5.76 -1.75
C ASN A 75 20.02 6.42 -0.76
N LEU A 76 20.67 7.51 -1.15
CA LEU A 76 21.58 8.27 -0.28
C LEU A 76 20.85 8.83 0.95
N ARG A 77 19.70 9.51 0.76
CA ARG A 77 18.94 10.10 1.87
C ARG A 77 18.37 9.06 2.82
N ASN A 78 17.92 7.93 2.31
CA ASN A 78 17.26 6.89 3.09
C ASN A 78 18.24 5.78 3.55
N SER A 79 19.55 5.91 3.24
CA SER A 79 20.57 4.92 3.59
C SER A 79 20.18 3.49 3.22
N LEU A 80 19.68 3.32 1.99
CA LEU A 80 19.20 2.01 1.55
C LEU A 80 20.36 1.05 1.30
N PRO A 81 20.22 -0.25 1.62
CA PRO A 81 21.20 -1.25 1.29
C PRO A 81 21.51 -1.29 -0.20
N GLU A 82 22.73 -1.70 -0.55
CA GLU A 82 23.15 -1.87 -1.95
C GLU A 82 22.19 -2.80 -2.69
N GLY A 83 21.82 -2.42 -3.91
CA GLY A 83 20.87 -3.17 -4.74
C GLY A 83 19.39 -2.98 -4.39
N GLN A 84 19.06 -2.20 -3.36
CA GLN A 84 17.68 -1.85 -3.02
C GLN A 84 17.33 -0.42 -3.41
N SER A 85 16.08 -0.18 -3.76
CA SER A 85 15.57 1.16 -4.06
C SER A 85 14.07 1.26 -3.80
N TYR A 86 13.62 2.45 -3.35
CA TYR A 86 12.19 2.76 -3.22
C TYR A 86 11.56 3.28 -4.52
N THR A 87 12.36 3.68 -5.47
CA THR A 87 11.91 4.16 -6.79
C THR A 87 12.68 3.45 -7.87
N ASP A 88 12.01 3.18 -8.98
CA ASP A 88 12.64 2.60 -10.17
C ASP A 88 12.34 3.48 -11.38
N VAL A 89 13.10 3.32 -12.44
CA VAL A 89 12.91 3.99 -13.72
C VAL A 89 12.87 2.93 -14.81
N LEU A 90 11.64 2.63 -15.23
CA LEU A 90 11.37 1.63 -16.25
C LEU A 90 11.59 2.21 -17.62
N ASP A 91 12.36 1.52 -18.45
CA ASP A 91 12.46 1.79 -19.87
C ASP A 91 11.23 1.19 -20.55
N ARG A 92 10.45 2.03 -21.22
CA ARG A 92 9.19 1.67 -21.91
C ARG A 92 9.22 2.02 -23.40
N GLY A 93 10.24 2.69 -23.84
CA GLY A 93 10.46 3.05 -25.22
C GLY A 93 11.13 1.96 -26.04
N ASP A 94 11.41 2.30 -27.27
CA ASP A 94 12.25 1.53 -28.16
C ASP A 94 13.51 2.36 -28.56
N GLU A 95 14.34 1.80 -29.38
CA GLU A 95 15.59 2.42 -29.85
C GLU A 95 15.34 3.75 -30.60
N HIS A 96 14.15 3.96 -31.16
CA HIS A 96 13.82 5.16 -31.97
C HIS A 96 13.02 6.18 -31.16
N ALA A 97 12.28 5.75 -30.16
CA ALA A 97 11.45 6.58 -29.30
C ALA A 97 11.60 6.20 -27.81
N PRO A 98 12.78 6.47 -27.21
CA PRO A 98 12.99 6.11 -25.82
C PRO A 98 12.10 6.95 -24.91
N TRP A 99 11.37 6.30 -23.99
CA TRP A 99 10.66 6.98 -22.92
C TRP A 99 10.76 6.20 -21.62
N PHE A 100 10.72 6.90 -20.52
CA PHE A 100 11.00 6.36 -19.22
C PHE A 100 9.83 6.59 -18.26
N LEU A 101 9.48 5.57 -17.51
CA LEU A 101 8.43 5.63 -16.49
C LEU A 101 9.04 5.44 -15.09
N PRO A 102 9.27 6.53 -14.35
CA PRO A 102 9.63 6.42 -12.94
C PRO A 102 8.44 5.90 -12.12
N VAL A 103 8.67 4.84 -11.34
CA VAL A 103 7.65 4.20 -10.50
C VAL A 103 8.10 4.12 -9.04
N GLN A 104 7.14 4.22 -8.12
CA GLN A 104 7.36 4.10 -6.68
C GLN A 104 6.02 3.88 -5.97
N CYS A 105 6.02 3.87 -4.62
CA CYS A 105 4.78 3.76 -3.85
C CYS A 105 3.81 4.88 -4.19
N GLN A 106 2.56 4.53 -4.52
CA GLN A 106 1.50 5.47 -4.91
C GLN A 106 0.81 6.14 -3.71
N HIS A 107 1.10 5.70 -2.47
CA HIS A 107 0.44 6.15 -1.24
C HIS A 107 -1.09 6.16 -1.36
N CYS A 108 -1.64 5.03 -1.76
CA CYS A 108 -3.06 4.85 -2.06
C CYS A 108 -3.98 5.38 -0.96
N ALA A 109 -5.14 5.94 -1.34
CA ALA A 109 -6.19 6.29 -0.40
C ALA A 109 -6.79 5.03 0.24
N ASP A 110 -6.99 3.98 -0.57
CA ASP A 110 -7.38 2.64 -0.13
C ASP A 110 -6.19 1.67 -0.28
N PRO A 111 -5.26 1.64 0.69
CA PRO A 111 -4.03 0.89 0.56
C PRO A 111 -4.24 -0.62 0.82
N PRO A 112 -4.23 -1.50 -0.20
CA PRO A 112 -4.41 -2.93 0.00
C PRO A 112 -3.32 -3.52 0.89
N CYS A 113 -2.14 -2.95 0.85
CA CYS A 113 -1.02 -3.34 1.69
C CYS A 113 -1.22 -3.07 3.20
N ALA A 114 -2.04 -2.09 3.56
CA ALA A 114 -2.43 -1.86 4.95
C ALA A 114 -3.58 -2.82 5.35
N ALA A 115 -4.52 -3.04 4.46
CA ALA A 115 -5.67 -3.92 4.69
C ALA A 115 -5.25 -5.37 5.01
N VAL A 116 -4.18 -5.87 4.39
CA VAL A 116 -3.68 -7.25 4.61
C VAL A 116 -2.65 -7.35 5.74
N CYS A 117 -2.27 -6.26 6.38
CA CYS A 117 -1.24 -6.29 7.41
C CYS A 117 -1.78 -6.85 8.73
N PRO A 118 -1.38 -8.06 9.17
CA PRO A 118 -1.97 -8.70 10.35
C PRO A 118 -1.63 -7.99 11.66
N THR A 119 -0.54 -7.23 11.69
CA THR A 119 -0.07 -6.52 12.88
C THR A 119 -0.40 -5.02 12.86
N GLY A 120 -0.98 -4.52 11.76
CA GLY A 120 -1.17 -3.08 11.56
C GLY A 120 0.13 -2.30 11.39
N ALA A 121 1.26 -2.98 11.13
CA ALA A 121 2.55 -2.33 10.90
C ALA A 121 2.50 -1.36 9.70
N THR A 122 1.81 -1.75 8.62
CA THR A 122 1.51 -0.84 7.51
C THR A 122 0.23 -0.08 7.82
N TYR A 123 0.29 1.23 7.82
CA TYR A 123 -0.85 2.09 8.18
C TYR A 123 -0.87 3.37 7.36
N LYS A 124 -2.00 4.05 7.37
CA LYS A 124 -2.14 5.38 6.77
C LYS A 124 -1.96 6.44 7.84
N HIS A 125 -0.98 7.30 7.64
CA HIS A 125 -0.70 8.45 8.51
C HIS A 125 -1.77 9.54 8.32
N GLU A 126 -1.93 10.43 9.29
CA GLU A 126 -2.88 11.58 9.23
C GLU A 126 -2.63 12.50 8.03
N SER A 127 -1.39 12.58 7.54
CA SER A 127 -1.03 13.28 6.29
C SER A 127 -1.50 12.58 5.01
N GLY A 128 -2.20 11.45 5.10
CA GLY A 128 -2.59 10.63 3.94
C GLY A 128 -1.47 9.75 3.36
N VAL A 129 -0.25 9.90 3.83
CA VAL A 129 0.90 9.07 3.41
C VAL A 129 0.80 7.69 4.04
N VAL A 130 1.05 6.63 3.28
CA VAL A 130 1.11 5.27 3.82
C VAL A 130 2.51 5.02 4.38
N LEU A 131 2.60 4.58 5.63
CA LEU A 131 3.84 4.33 6.34
C LEU A 131 3.94 2.88 6.83
N ILE A 132 5.11 2.53 7.37
CA ILE A 132 5.37 1.26 8.04
C ILE A 132 5.97 1.55 9.41
N ASN A 133 5.42 0.94 10.45
CA ASN A 133 6.05 0.87 11.75
C ASN A 133 6.88 -0.41 11.82
N GLU A 134 8.18 -0.29 11.67
CA GLU A 134 9.11 -1.42 11.65
C GLU A 134 9.03 -2.27 12.93
N LYS A 135 8.78 -1.65 14.09
CA LYS A 135 8.68 -2.35 15.38
C LYS A 135 7.50 -3.32 15.47
N LEU A 136 6.48 -3.10 14.64
CA LEU A 136 5.30 -3.96 14.55
C LEU A 136 5.39 -4.95 13.37
N CYS A 137 6.36 -4.77 12.47
CA CYS A 137 6.51 -5.61 11.29
C CYS A 137 7.06 -6.98 11.69
N VAL A 138 6.37 -8.04 11.29
CA VAL A 138 6.77 -9.44 11.51
C VAL A 138 7.35 -10.11 10.26
N GLY A 139 7.63 -9.35 9.21
CA GLY A 139 8.27 -9.83 8.00
C GLY A 139 7.44 -10.80 7.15
N CYS A 140 6.12 -10.87 7.34
CA CYS A 140 5.25 -11.85 6.64
C CYS A 140 5.13 -11.63 5.12
N LYS A 141 5.60 -10.52 4.59
CA LYS A 141 5.62 -10.14 3.15
C LYS A 141 4.22 -10.02 2.48
N TYR A 142 3.09 -10.17 3.22
CA TYR A 142 1.74 -10.05 2.63
C TYR A 142 1.51 -8.70 1.94
N CYS A 143 2.02 -7.63 2.51
CA CYS A 143 1.93 -6.29 1.93
C CYS A 143 2.69 -6.14 0.60
N MET A 144 3.71 -6.97 0.34
CA MET A 144 4.41 -7.00 -0.94
C MET A 144 3.56 -7.68 -2.01
N VAL A 145 2.94 -8.82 -1.66
CA VAL A 145 2.03 -9.56 -2.57
C VAL A 145 0.78 -8.75 -2.89
N ALA A 146 0.25 -8.02 -1.90
CA ALA A 146 -0.97 -7.22 -2.08
C ALA A 146 -0.75 -5.91 -2.85
N CYS A 147 0.50 -5.47 -3.05
CA CYS A 147 0.77 -4.21 -3.75
C CYS A 147 0.72 -4.40 -5.27
N PRO A 148 -0.28 -3.85 -5.98
CA PRO A 148 -0.37 -4.03 -7.43
C PRO A 148 0.72 -3.27 -8.19
N TYR A 149 1.36 -2.30 -7.54
CA TYR A 149 2.47 -1.50 -8.11
C TYR A 149 3.84 -2.11 -7.81
N GLN A 150 3.94 -3.20 -7.05
CA GLN A 150 5.18 -3.84 -6.62
C GLN A 150 6.19 -2.86 -5.96
N ALA A 151 5.67 -1.81 -5.33
CA ALA A 151 6.45 -0.69 -4.80
C ALA A 151 6.93 -0.93 -3.37
N ARG A 152 7.31 -2.17 -3.03
CA ARG A 152 7.82 -2.57 -1.73
C ARG A 152 9.08 -3.39 -1.87
N ILE A 153 10.01 -3.15 -0.98
CA ILE A 153 11.22 -3.94 -0.82
C ILE A 153 11.16 -4.73 0.50
N PHE A 154 12.03 -5.68 0.65
CA PHE A 154 12.24 -6.39 1.91
C PHE A 154 13.68 -6.23 2.34
N ASP A 155 13.88 -5.73 3.52
CA ASP A 155 15.19 -5.65 4.14
C ASP A 155 15.47 -6.97 4.86
N GLU A 156 16.36 -7.77 4.30
CA GLU A 156 16.67 -9.10 4.84
C GLU A 156 17.47 -8.99 6.15
N GLU A 157 18.24 -7.93 6.36
CA GLU A 157 19.03 -7.73 7.57
C GLU A 157 18.12 -7.37 8.75
N ARG A 158 17.18 -6.45 8.54
CA ARG A 158 16.21 -6.04 9.57
C ARG A 158 15.00 -6.98 9.67
N GLY A 159 14.77 -7.83 8.65
CA GLY A 159 13.64 -8.74 8.58
C GLY A 159 12.29 -8.02 8.40
N VAL A 160 12.26 -6.84 7.79
CA VAL A 160 11.07 -6.01 7.64
C VAL A 160 10.80 -5.62 6.20
N ALA A 161 9.52 -5.44 5.87
CA ALA A 161 9.16 -4.82 4.59
C ALA A 161 9.32 -3.30 4.68
N ASP A 162 9.75 -2.70 3.58
CA ASP A 162 9.93 -1.25 3.50
C ASP A 162 9.48 -0.70 2.14
N LYS A 163 9.43 0.63 1.99
CA LYS A 163 8.97 1.32 0.78
C LYS A 163 9.21 2.81 0.87
N CYS A 164 9.00 3.54 -0.23
CA CYS A 164 8.95 5.00 -0.22
C CYS A 164 7.97 5.53 0.85
N TRP A 165 8.39 6.44 1.67
CA TRP A 165 7.62 7.14 2.70
C TRP A 165 7.52 8.64 2.46
N LEU A 166 7.70 9.04 1.20
CA LEU A 166 7.59 10.42 0.70
C LEU A 166 8.58 11.39 1.36
N CYS A 167 9.64 10.92 1.98
CA CYS A 167 10.53 11.73 2.82
C CYS A 167 9.76 12.59 3.84
N LEU A 168 8.69 12.04 4.45
CA LEU A 168 7.68 12.81 5.20
C LEU A 168 8.28 13.69 6.30
N GLU A 169 9.33 13.22 6.98
CA GLU A 169 10.00 14.00 8.04
C GLU A 169 10.60 15.32 7.51
N TRP A 170 11.13 15.31 6.30
CA TRP A 170 11.67 16.51 5.62
C TRP A 170 10.55 17.35 5.03
N VAL A 171 9.57 16.71 4.41
CA VAL A 171 8.40 17.37 3.82
C VAL A 171 7.62 18.16 4.87
N LEU A 172 7.45 17.64 6.09
CA LEU A 172 6.81 18.35 7.20
C LEU A 172 7.61 19.57 7.69
N LYS A 173 8.92 19.62 7.40
CA LYS A 173 9.79 20.77 7.69
C LYS A 173 9.85 21.78 6.55
N GLY A 174 9.20 21.49 5.42
CA GLY A 174 9.17 22.35 4.23
C GLY A 174 10.21 21.98 3.17
N ASP A 175 10.98 20.90 3.36
CA ASP A 175 11.97 20.43 2.41
C ASP A 175 11.32 19.60 1.28
N LEU A 176 12.02 19.45 0.18
CA LEU A 176 11.60 18.60 -0.92
C LEU A 176 11.96 17.12 -0.70
N PRO A 177 11.19 16.17 -1.26
CA PRO A 177 11.63 14.79 -1.35
C PRO A 177 12.96 14.65 -2.12
N ALA A 178 13.86 13.78 -1.65
CA ALA A 178 15.19 13.60 -2.25
C ALA A 178 15.16 13.32 -3.75
N CYS A 179 14.18 12.52 -4.20
CA CYS A 179 14.03 12.20 -5.62
C CYS A 179 13.58 13.40 -6.48
N VAL A 180 12.99 14.41 -5.87
CA VAL A 180 12.63 15.69 -6.53
C VAL A 180 13.85 16.58 -6.62
N GLU A 181 14.59 16.76 -5.53
CA GLU A 181 15.81 17.57 -5.50
C GLU A 181 16.86 17.04 -6.49
N ALA A 182 17.00 15.71 -6.58
CA ALA A 182 17.94 15.07 -7.49
C ALA A 182 17.49 15.05 -8.95
N CYS A 183 16.26 15.48 -9.26
CA CYS A 183 15.71 15.39 -10.62
C CYS A 183 16.23 16.52 -11.52
N ILE A 184 17.35 16.31 -12.21
CA ILE A 184 17.99 17.29 -13.08
C ILE A 184 17.04 17.81 -14.19
N PRO A 185 16.30 16.95 -14.93
CA PRO A 185 15.40 17.42 -15.99
C PRO A 185 14.10 18.03 -15.48
N GLY A 186 13.87 18.11 -14.16
CA GLY A 186 12.64 18.65 -13.58
C GLY A 186 11.39 17.81 -13.91
N ALA A 187 11.56 16.51 -14.16
CA ALA A 187 10.46 15.58 -14.42
C ALA A 187 9.62 15.26 -13.19
N ARG A 188 10.11 15.55 -11.98
CA ARG A 188 9.43 15.32 -10.70
C ARG A 188 9.03 16.66 -10.10
N ILE A 189 7.73 16.89 -9.98
CA ILE A 189 7.15 18.14 -9.50
C ILE A 189 6.40 17.82 -8.21
N PHE A 190 6.81 18.43 -7.09
CA PHE A 190 6.22 18.18 -5.77
C PHE A 190 5.57 19.45 -5.24
N GLY A 191 4.45 19.30 -4.53
CA GLY A 191 3.75 20.42 -3.92
C GLY A 191 2.52 19.99 -3.14
N ARG A 192 1.74 21.00 -2.73
CA ARG A 192 0.48 20.81 -2.02
C ARG A 192 -0.69 20.91 -2.98
N THR A 193 -1.67 20.03 -2.80
CA THR A 193 -2.91 20.03 -3.61
C THR A 193 -3.96 21.01 -3.07
N ASP A 194 -3.86 21.37 -1.79
CA ASP A 194 -4.71 22.34 -1.12
C ASP A 194 -4.24 23.79 -1.29
N ASP A 195 -3.12 24.01 -1.97
CA ASP A 195 -2.63 25.32 -2.37
C ASP A 195 -3.06 25.59 -3.84
N PRO A 196 -3.97 26.56 -4.10
CA PRO A 196 -4.46 26.84 -5.44
C PRO A 196 -3.37 27.41 -6.37
N ASP A 197 -2.30 27.94 -5.82
CA ASP A 197 -1.17 28.48 -6.60
C ASP A 197 -0.11 27.42 -6.90
N SER A 198 -0.19 26.27 -6.27
CA SER A 198 0.71 25.14 -6.49
C SER A 198 0.68 24.65 -7.94
N GLU A 199 1.85 24.45 -8.53
CA GLU A 199 1.97 23.85 -9.87
C GLU A 199 1.32 22.46 -9.93
N VAL A 200 1.53 21.67 -8.89
CA VAL A 200 0.95 20.31 -8.75
C VAL A 200 -0.58 20.38 -8.71
N GLY A 201 -1.15 21.28 -7.92
CA GLY A 201 -2.60 21.49 -7.85
C GLY A 201 -3.19 21.85 -9.21
N LYS A 202 -2.55 22.76 -9.94
CA LYS A 202 -2.96 23.17 -11.31
C LYS A 202 -2.90 22.02 -12.31
N LEU A 203 -1.83 21.19 -12.25
CA LEU A 203 -1.65 20.03 -13.14
C LEU A 203 -2.73 18.98 -12.91
N ILE A 204 -3.07 18.70 -11.66
CA ILE A 204 -4.12 17.74 -11.30
C ILE A 204 -5.50 18.29 -11.66
N ALA A 205 -5.82 19.51 -11.29
CA ALA A 205 -7.12 20.15 -11.56
C ALA A 205 -7.40 20.28 -13.06
N SER A 206 -6.38 20.51 -13.89
CA SER A 206 -6.53 20.56 -15.35
C SER A 206 -6.72 19.18 -16.00
N GLY A 207 -6.62 18.08 -15.22
CA GLY A 207 -6.68 16.71 -15.76
C GLY A 207 -5.46 16.27 -16.57
N ARG A 208 -4.40 17.09 -16.63
CA ARG A 208 -3.15 16.73 -17.31
C ARG A 208 -2.39 15.64 -16.57
N ALA A 209 -2.40 15.68 -15.25
CA ALA A 209 -1.77 14.66 -14.40
C ALA A 209 -2.85 13.69 -13.93
N LYS A 210 -2.64 12.40 -14.20
CA LYS A 210 -3.58 11.30 -13.89
C LYS A 210 -2.92 10.23 -13.04
N PRO A 211 -3.68 9.50 -12.21
CA PRO A 211 -3.14 8.36 -11.49
C PRO A 211 -2.69 7.26 -12.45
N LEU A 212 -1.62 6.56 -12.08
CA LEU A 212 -1.18 5.36 -12.77
C LEU A 212 -2.12 4.20 -12.42
N HIS A 213 -2.57 3.42 -13.42
CA HIS A 213 -3.43 2.25 -13.24
C HIS A 213 -4.70 2.52 -12.42
N PRO A 214 -5.60 3.42 -12.86
CA PRO A 214 -6.85 3.70 -12.16
C PRO A 214 -7.75 2.46 -12.03
N GLU A 215 -7.60 1.48 -12.92
CA GLU A 215 -8.32 0.20 -12.93
C GLU A 215 -8.03 -0.68 -11.69
N PHE A 216 -6.97 -0.42 -10.95
CA PHE A 216 -6.68 -1.13 -9.71
C PHE A 216 -7.55 -0.69 -8.52
N ASN A 217 -8.31 0.40 -8.67
CA ASN A 217 -9.22 0.93 -7.65
C ASN A 217 -8.56 1.16 -6.27
N THR A 218 -7.27 1.44 -6.25
CA THR A 218 -6.52 1.74 -5.02
C THR A 218 -6.48 3.22 -4.68
N HIS A 219 -7.02 4.06 -5.58
CA HIS A 219 -7.08 5.50 -5.47
C HIS A 219 -5.71 6.10 -5.08
N PRO A 220 -4.72 6.17 -5.99
CA PRO A 220 -3.45 6.84 -5.73
C PRO A 220 -3.68 8.23 -5.15
N ALA A 221 -3.17 8.49 -3.93
CA ALA A 221 -3.47 9.72 -3.20
C ALA A 221 -2.37 10.78 -3.31
N VAL A 222 -1.16 10.35 -3.69
CA VAL A 222 0.01 11.23 -3.77
C VAL A 222 0.56 11.32 -5.17
N LEU A 223 0.65 10.21 -5.91
CA LEU A 223 1.30 10.20 -7.22
C LEU A 223 0.30 10.35 -8.36
N SER A 224 0.68 11.21 -9.31
CA SER A 224 0.02 11.39 -10.59
C SER A 224 1.07 11.50 -11.70
N TYR A 225 0.67 11.22 -12.93
CA TYR A 225 1.59 11.14 -14.06
C TYR A 225 1.08 11.96 -15.24
N ILE A 226 2.00 12.64 -15.92
CA ILE A 226 1.78 13.17 -17.26
C ILE A 226 2.48 12.17 -18.18
N ILE A 227 1.68 11.41 -18.94
CA ILE A 227 2.14 10.41 -19.89
C ILE A 227 1.71 10.86 -21.27
N THR A 228 2.64 10.96 -22.19
CA THR A 228 2.30 11.07 -23.62
C THR A 228 1.91 9.70 -24.12
N GLU A 229 0.68 9.57 -24.59
CA GLU A 229 0.29 8.43 -25.41
C GLU A 229 1.10 8.56 -26.72
N GLY A 230 2.03 7.62 -26.91
CA GLY A 230 2.84 7.53 -28.13
C GLY A 230 2.02 7.04 -29.32
#